data_92990ad457b10c913d92df790bff08e9
#
_entry.id   92990ad457b10c913d92df790bff08e9
#
_cell.length_a   1.000
_cell.length_b   1.000
_cell.length_c   1.000
_cell.angle_alpha   90.00
_cell.angle_beta   90.00
_cell.angle_gamma   90.00
#
_symmetry.space_group_name_H-M   'P 1'
#
loop_
_entity.id
_entity.type
_entity.pdbx_description
1 polymer ?
#
loop_
_entity_poly.entity_id
_entity_poly.type
_entity_poly.pdbx_seq_one_letter_code
_entity_poly.pdbx_strand_id
1 'polypeptide(L)'
;MSQPDDGVDEPVRRYFYLSYARPRATAAMVTPDHWVKQFYEDLVQHIRAIVGPGKTPLGFADVAVPADRDRQAEIQAALASADVFVALYSQKYLVSREARSDRATFMGRLASAANGTPAEEHILPVLWAPLPGNVYRAEVADARRFAEDVPEYVMNGLSVLCRIGTFRKQYERVLRRMAEEVVRIADRSPLVATQTVDMVEAYRVRVWPTAPFTIAVLAPTSGDLPLPDGRGTAHGYGLRAEHWKPFAGGHAVADEVAAEADRLRLPVDVVGYTADDSMYRDYPGMILIDPWILATPGGRDLVRSTLRCPYSWVTIAAVVDEHHPRFEPHGTRYLSQLESLLRRTDRFIRFTTVASWRSEMPEIVSRMRREYMNNGPSYAPASPPGTRPRLGRPEAGRGTPSSSEGEEA
;
A
#
# COMPACT_ATOMS: atom_id res chain seq x y z
N MET A 1 -25.36 -16.29 -48.11
CA MET A 1 -25.43 -16.49 -46.65
C MET A 1 -23.98 -16.38 -46.15
N SER A 2 -23.56 -15.16 -45.87
CA SER A 2 -22.23 -14.87 -45.29
C SER A 2 -22.32 -15.07 -43.79
N GLN A 3 -21.48 -15.94 -43.23
CA GLN A 3 -21.31 -16.05 -41.80
C GLN A 3 -20.75 -14.74 -41.23
N PRO A 4 -21.20 -14.27 -40.08
CA PRO A 4 -20.51 -13.19 -39.38
C PRO A 4 -19.16 -13.73 -38.90
N ASP A 5 -18.12 -13.01 -39.28
CA ASP A 5 -16.76 -13.16 -38.78
C ASP A 5 -16.78 -12.76 -37.30
N ASP A 6 -16.88 -13.71 -36.39
CA ASP A 6 -16.66 -13.50 -34.96
C ASP A 6 -15.16 -13.25 -34.77
N GLY A 7 -14.75 -12.02 -35.09
CA GLY A 7 -13.42 -11.51 -34.77
C GLY A 7 -13.23 -11.56 -33.28
N VAL A 8 -12.75 -12.66 -32.75
CA VAL A 8 -12.18 -12.71 -31.40
C VAL A 8 -10.98 -11.79 -31.45
N ASP A 9 -11.15 -10.59 -30.87
CA ASP A 9 -10.09 -9.59 -30.72
C ASP A 9 -8.91 -10.28 -30.01
N GLU A 10 -7.82 -10.54 -30.74
CA GLU A 10 -6.62 -11.11 -30.15
C GLU A 10 -6.14 -10.20 -29.01
N PRO A 11 -5.83 -10.77 -27.83
CA PRO A 11 -5.42 -9.95 -26.69
C PRO A 11 -4.16 -9.16 -27.04
N VAL A 12 -4.26 -7.85 -26.98
CA VAL A 12 -3.18 -6.92 -27.35
C VAL A 12 -2.04 -7.02 -26.37
N ARG A 13 -0.92 -7.62 -26.77
CA ARG A 13 0.30 -7.75 -26.00
C ARG A 13 0.86 -6.37 -25.58
N ARG A 14 1.31 -6.26 -24.31
CA ARG A 14 1.96 -5.06 -23.76
C ARG A 14 3.36 -5.41 -23.25
N TYR A 15 4.32 -4.49 -23.44
CA TYR A 15 5.68 -4.67 -22.91
C TYR A 15 5.71 -4.67 -21.38
N PHE A 16 4.93 -3.79 -20.72
CA PHE A 16 4.95 -3.73 -19.27
C PHE A 16 3.61 -3.31 -18.66
N TYR A 17 3.45 -3.73 -17.40
CA TYR A 17 2.45 -3.24 -16.45
C TYR A 17 3.18 -2.46 -15.34
N LEU A 18 2.77 -1.20 -15.09
CA LEU A 18 3.34 -0.36 -14.04
C LEU A 18 2.49 -0.47 -12.77
N SER A 19 3.05 -1.08 -11.72
CA SER A 19 2.43 -1.21 -10.42
C SER A 19 3.04 -0.22 -9.42
N TYR A 20 2.19 0.53 -8.74
CA TYR A 20 2.58 1.52 -7.73
C TYR A 20 1.54 1.59 -6.61
N ALA A 21 1.92 2.19 -5.46
CA ALA A 21 0.96 2.46 -4.40
C ALA A 21 0.04 3.59 -4.82
N ARG A 22 -1.19 3.28 -5.14
CA ARG A 22 -2.21 4.27 -5.49
C ARG A 22 -2.46 5.18 -4.31
N PRO A 23 -2.39 6.52 -4.47
CA PRO A 23 -2.79 7.43 -3.41
C PRO A 23 -4.29 7.28 -3.17
N ARG A 24 -4.65 7.37 -1.92
CA ARG A 24 -6.07 7.45 -1.57
C ARG A 24 -6.56 8.86 -1.88
N ALA A 25 -7.73 8.94 -2.51
CA ALA A 25 -8.34 10.23 -2.82
C ALA A 25 -8.63 11.00 -1.52
N THR A 26 -7.98 12.15 -1.34
CA THR A 26 -8.25 13.07 -0.24
C THR A 26 -8.58 14.44 -0.80
N ALA A 27 -9.46 15.18 -0.13
CA ALA A 27 -9.93 16.50 -0.57
C ALA A 27 -8.81 17.54 -0.79
N ALA A 28 -7.61 17.30 -0.24
CA ALA A 28 -6.49 18.24 -0.26
C ALA A 28 -5.48 18.01 -1.40
N MET A 29 -5.61 16.94 -2.19
CA MET A 29 -4.62 16.61 -3.21
C MET A 29 -5.20 16.72 -4.62
N VAL A 30 -4.87 17.80 -5.29
CA VAL A 30 -5.03 17.93 -6.75
C VAL A 30 -3.95 17.06 -7.41
N THR A 31 -4.33 15.92 -7.98
CA THR A 31 -3.47 15.00 -8.75
C THR A 31 -2.29 14.37 -7.98
N PRO A 32 -2.54 13.48 -6.99
CA PRO A 32 -1.46 12.84 -6.23
C PRO A 32 -0.55 11.93 -7.08
N ASP A 33 -0.99 11.53 -8.27
CA ASP A 33 -0.30 10.61 -9.18
C ASP A 33 0.43 11.30 -10.33
N HIS A 34 0.49 12.63 -10.33
CA HIS A 34 1.09 13.39 -11.43
C HIS A 34 2.50 12.88 -11.81
N TRP A 35 3.36 12.61 -10.81
CA TRP A 35 4.74 12.17 -11.09
C TRP A 35 4.83 10.71 -11.54
N VAL A 36 3.88 9.86 -11.12
CA VAL A 36 3.78 8.50 -11.66
C VAL A 36 3.32 8.54 -13.11
N LYS A 37 2.36 9.40 -13.43
CA LYS A 37 1.88 9.60 -14.81
C LYS A 37 3.00 10.13 -15.70
N GLN A 38 3.73 11.17 -15.26
CA GLN A 38 4.87 11.71 -15.98
C GLN A 38 5.95 10.64 -16.25
N PHE A 39 6.32 9.89 -15.20
CA PHE A 39 7.26 8.79 -15.33
C PHE A 39 6.79 7.72 -16.31
N TYR A 40 5.52 7.34 -16.25
CA TYR A 40 4.94 6.38 -17.20
C TYR A 40 5.04 6.87 -18.65
N GLU A 41 4.67 8.11 -18.90
CA GLU A 41 4.74 8.74 -20.23
C GLU A 41 6.19 8.79 -20.74
N ASP A 42 7.14 9.18 -19.90
CA ASP A 42 8.56 9.21 -20.22
C ASP A 42 9.10 7.81 -20.54
N LEU A 43 8.71 6.78 -19.74
CA LEU A 43 9.12 5.39 -19.98
C LEU A 43 8.55 4.85 -21.31
N VAL A 44 7.30 5.12 -21.60
CA VAL A 44 6.66 4.76 -22.89
C VAL A 44 7.40 5.40 -24.06
N GLN A 45 7.81 6.68 -23.94
CA GLN A 45 8.57 7.36 -24.99
C GLN A 45 9.95 6.71 -25.22
N HIS A 46 10.67 6.34 -24.15
CA HIS A 46 11.97 5.68 -24.25
C HIS A 46 11.85 4.29 -24.87
N ILE A 47 10.84 3.49 -24.46
CA ILE A 47 10.57 2.19 -25.07
C ILE A 47 10.22 2.35 -26.54
N ARG A 48 9.38 3.34 -26.91
CA ARG A 48 9.03 3.63 -28.31
C ARG A 48 10.23 3.97 -29.16
N ALA A 49 11.20 4.70 -28.60
CA ALA A 49 12.43 5.02 -29.29
C ALA A 49 13.28 3.77 -29.60
N ILE A 50 13.18 2.71 -28.79
CA ILE A 50 13.91 1.46 -28.99
C ILE A 50 13.17 0.55 -29.97
N VAL A 51 11.84 0.36 -29.80
CA VAL A 51 11.08 -0.64 -30.57
C VAL A 51 10.53 -0.12 -31.88
N GLY A 52 10.60 1.18 -32.12
CA GLY A 52 10.11 1.84 -33.33
C GLY A 52 8.61 2.12 -33.36
N PRO A 53 8.12 2.82 -34.40
CA PRO A 53 6.71 3.12 -34.59
C PRO A 53 5.90 1.88 -34.94
N GLY A 54 4.62 1.87 -34.59
CA GLY A 54 3.65 0.83 -34.98
C GLY A 54 3.36 -0.23 -33.92
N LYS A 55 4.11 -0.31 -32.83
CA LYS A 55 3.76 -1.19 -31.69
C LYS A 55 2.98 -0.39 -30.64
N THR A 56 1.69 -0.64 -30.53
CA THR A 56 0.79 -0.04 -29.51
C THR A 56 -0.20 -1.06 -29.03
N PRO A 57 -0.57 -1.03 -27.75
CA PRO A 57 -0.05 -0.24 -26.65
C PRO A 57 1.28 -0.79 -26.12
N LEU A 58 2.23 0.10 -25.73
CA LEU A 58 3.53 -0.33 -25.21
C LEU A 58 3.49 -0.74 -23.74
N GLY A 59 2.66 -0.09 -22.94
CA GLY A 59 2.56 -0.35 -21.52
C GLY A 59 1.19 0.01 -20.96
N PHE A 60 1.03 -0.26 -19.66
CA PHE A 60 -0.16 0.10 -18.90
C PHE A 60 0.21 0.69 -17.55
N ALA A 61 -0.49 1.75 -17.17
CA ALA A 61 -0.56 2.27 -15.80
C ALA A 61 -1.99 2.74 -15.53
N ASP A 62 -2.56 2.39 -14.41
CA ASP A 62 -3.95 2.73 -14.10
C ASP A 62 -4.20 4.24 -13.93
N VAL A 63 -3.16 5.02 -13.64
CA VAL A 63 -3.20 6.49 -13.64
C VAL A 63 -3.51 7.08 -15.02
N ALA A 64 -3.26 6.33 -16.08
CA ALA A 64 -3.52 6.74 -17.46
C ALA A 64 -4.91 6.28 -17.97
N VAL A 65 -5.66 5.51 -17.17
CA VAL A 65 -7.01 5.04 -17.56
C VAL A 65 -7.99 6.21 -17.51
N PRO A 66 -8.71 6.46 -18.61
CA PRO A 66 -9.75 7.49 -18.64
C PRO A 66 -10.86 7.23 -17.60
N ALA A 67 -11.48 8.31 -17.11
CA ALA A 67 -12.47 8.23 -16.05
C ALA A 67 -13.79 7.52 -16.47
N ASP A 68 -14.06 7.44 -17.74
CA ASP A 68 -15.22 6.78 -18.36
C ASP A 68 -15.03 5.26 -18.58
N ARG A 69 -13.82 4.73 -18.35
CA ARG A 69 -13.51 3.30 -18.48
C ARG A 69 -13.63 2.56 -17.16
N ASP A 70 -14.01 1.28 -17.24
CA ASP A 70 -13.91 0.37 -16.09
C ASP A 70 -12.45 0.10 -15.76
N ARG A 71 -11.94 0.83 -14.77
CA ARG A 71 -10.54 0.71 -14.32
C ARG A 71 -10.19 -0.72 -13.93
N GLN A 72 -11.10 -1.47 -13.31
CA GLN A 72 -10.82 -2.82 -12.84
C GLN A 72 -10.66 -3.79 -14.03
N ALA A 73 -11.53 -3.67 -15.02
CA ALA A 73 -11.43 -4.46 -16.26
C ALA A 73 -10.15 -4.14 -17.02
N GLU A 74 -9.76 -2.87 -17.12
CA GLU A 74 -8.51 -2.47 -17.78
C GLU A 74 -7.26 -3.00 -17.04
N ILE A 75 -7.27 -3.01 -15.70
CA ILE A 75 -6.20 -3.62 -14.90
C ILE A 75 -6.08 -5.11 -15.18
N GLN A 76 -7.20 -5.84 -15.17
CA GLN A 76 -7.23 -7.28 -15.44
C GLN A 76 -6.71 -7.60 -16.85
N ALA A 77 -7.17 -6.89 -17.87
CA ALA A 77 -6.70 -7.03 -19.23
C ALA A 77 -5.21 -6.71 -19.38
N ALA A 78 -4.72 -5.71 -18.70
CA ALA A 78 -3.32 -5.34 -18.72
C ALA A 78 -2.42 -6.37 -18.03
N LEU A 79 -2.82 -6.91 -16.88
CA LEU A 79 -2.12 -8.00 -16.19
C LEU A 79 -2.12 -9.30 -17.02
N ALA A 80 -3.19 -9.53 -17.78
CA ALA A 80 -3.32 -10.68 -18.68
C ALA A 80 -2.40 -10.60 -19.89
N SER A 81 -1.94 -9.43 -20.30
CA SER A 81 -1.25 -9.18 -21.56
C SER A 81 0.15 -8.58 -21.44
N ALA A 82 0.58 -8.17 -20.27
CA ALA A 82 1.91 -7.58 -20.05
C ALA A 82 3.01 -8.64 -19.94
N ASP A 83 4.19 -8.35 -20.51
CA ASP A 83 5.37 -9.21 -20.40
C ASP A 83 6.21 -8.94 -19.16
N VAL A 84 6.27 -7.66 -18.72
CA VAL A 84 7.10 -7.23 -17.58
C VAL A 84 6.24 -6.52 -16.54
N PHE A 85 6.43 -6.87 -15.30
CA PHE A 85 5.81 -6.21 -14.16
C PHE A 85 6.80 -5.22 -13.55
N VAL A 86 6.60 -3.92 -13.77
CA VAL A 86 7.43 -2.86 -13.20
C VAL A 86 6.85 -2.43 -11.86
N ALA A 87 7.56 -2.68 -10.77
CA ALA A 87 7.10 -2.42 -9.41
C ALA A 87 7.79 -1.19 -8.81
N LEU A 88 7.04 -0.12 -8.54
CA LEU A 88 7.55 1.12 -7.94
C LEU A 88 7.60 1.03 -6.41
N TYR A 89 8.70 0.52 -5.86
CA TYR A 89 8.87 0.31 -4.44
C TYR A 89 8.93 1.61 -3.64
N SER A 90 8.09 1.69 -2.63
CA SER A 90 8.03 2.71 -1.59
C SER A 90 7.47 2.09 -0.31
N GLN A 91 7.51 2.78 0.83
CA GLN A 91 6.86 2.29 2.06
C GLN A 91 5.37 1.99 1.82
N LYS A 92 4.68 2.89 1.09
CA LYS A 92 3.26 2.71 0.74
C LYS A 92 3.04 1.50 -0.17
N TYR A 93 3.92 1.28 -1.15
CA TYR A 93 3.82 0.14 -2.08
C TYR A 93 3.83 -1.20 -1.33
N LEU A 94 4.74 -1.32 -0.41
CA LEU A 94 4.94 -2.57 0.31
C LEU A 94 3.73 -2.93 1.21
N VAL A 95 2.90 -1.97 1.64
CA VAL A 95 1.67 -2.20 2.42
C VAL A 95 0.40 -2.13 1.58
N SER A 96 0.47 -1.63 0.35
CA SER A 96 -0.70 -1.54 -0.53
C SER A 96 -1.25 -2.93 -0.84
N ARG A 97 -2.54 -3.11 -0.55
CA ARG A 97 -3.27 -4.35 -0.87
C ARG A 97 -3.40 -4.51 -2.38
N GLU A 98 -3.71 -3.41 -3.07
CA GLU A 98 -3.86 -3.37 -4.51
C GLU A 98 -2.56 -3.77 -5.21
N ALA A 99 -1.43 -3.16 -4.85
CA ALA A 99 -0.13 -3.47 -5.43
C ALA A 99 0.29 -4.94 -5.18
N ARG A 100 -0.04 -5.48 -4.00
CA ARG A 100 0.18 -6.90 -3.70
C ARG A 100 -0.73 -7.82 -4.50
N SER A 101 -2.00 -7.44 -4.67
CA SER A 101 -2.96 -8.18 -5.48
C SER A 101 -2.53 -8.18 -6.95
N ASP A 102 -2.14 -7.03 -7.51
CA ASP A 102 -1.62 -6.91 -8.86
C ASP A 102 -0.42 -7.85 -9.06
N ARG A 103 0.55 -7.82 -8.13
CA ARG A 103 1.74 -8.68 -8.19
C ARG A 103 1.40 -10.16 -8.05
N ALA A 104 0.52 -10.53 -7.10
CA ALA A 104 0.11 -11.92 -6.91
C ALA A 104 -0.61 -12.47 -8.14
N THR A 105 -1.45 -11.66 -8.78
CA THR A 105 -2.15 -12.01 -10.02
C THR A 105 -1.16 -12.23 -11.16
N PHE A 106 -0.19 -11.33 -11.35
CA PHE A 106 0.85 -11.47 -12.36
C PHE A 106 1.71 -12.72 -12.12
N MET A 107 2.13 -12.98 -10.88
CA MET A 107 2.89 -14.17 -10.50
C MET A 107 2.10 -15.46 -10.73
N GLY A 108 0.78 -15.45 -10.43
CA GLY A 108 -0.11 -16.59 -10.72
C GLY A 108 -0.15 -16.92 -12.21
N ARG A 109 -0.20 -15.88 -13.07
CA ARG A 109 -0.11 -16.06 -14.52
C ARG A 109 1.24 -16.67 -14.94
N LEU A 110 2.34 -16.18 -14.40
CA LEU A 110 3.68 -16.74 -14.67
C LEU A 110 3.80 -18.22 -14.28
N ALA A 111 3.27 -18.58 -13.12
CA ALA A 111 3.28 -19.96 -12.65
C ALA A 111 2.45 -20.90 -13.58
N SER A 112 1.41 -20.37 -14.22
CA SER A 112 0.57 -21.11 -15.17
C SER A 112 1.18 -21.19 -16.57
N ALA A 113 2.06 -20.27 -16.92
CA ALA A 113 2.71 -20.17 -18.23
C ALA A 113 3.97 -21.08 -18.32
N ALA A 114 3.87 -22.36 -18.18
CA ALA A 114 4.88 -23.44 -18.16
C ALA A 114 6.19 -23.27 -19.00
N ASN A 115 6.70 -22.07 -19.20
CA ASN A 115 7.81 -21.73 -20.10
C ASN A 115 9.21 -21.89 -19.49
N GLY A 116 9.34 -22.42 -18.26
CA GLY A 116 10.64 -22.70 -17.65
C GLY A 116 11.48 -21.44 -17.27
N THR A 117 11.00 -20.22 -17.56
CA THR A 117 11.66 -18.98 -17.17
C THR A 117 11.32 -18.67 -15.71
N PRO A 118 12.32 -18.39 -14.85
CA PRO A 118 12.06 -17.97 -13.48
C PRO A 118 11.14 -16.75 -13.44
N ALA A 119 10.09 -16.82 -12.62
CA ALA A 119 9.09 -15.76 -12.53
C ALA A 119 9.70 -14.39 -12.12
N GLU A 120 10.80 -14.42 -11.38
CA GLU A 120 11.53 -13.24 -10.94
C GLU A 120 12.13 -12.44 -12.10
N GLU A 121 12.45 -13.09 -13.23
CA GLU A 121 13.02 -12.41 -14.42
C GLU A 121 12.03 -11.46 -15.09
N HIS A 122 10.73 -11.66 -14.90
CA HIS A 122 9.67 -10.80 -15.43
C HIS A 122 9.27 -9.64 -14.50
N ILE A 123 9.88 -9.55 -13.33
CA ILE A 123 9.61 -8.49 -12.37
C ILE A 123 10.78 -7.52 -12.33
N LEU A 124 10.53 -6.27 -12.70
CA LEU A 124 11.51 -5.19 -12.61
C LEU A 124 11.24 -4.34 -11.36
N PRO A 125 11.96 -4.56 -10.25
CA PRO A 125 11.81 -3.77 -9.05
C PRO A 125 12.53 -2.43 -9.19
N VAL A 126 11.83 -1.32 -8.87
CA VAL A 126 12.35 0.04 -8.98
C VAL A 126 12.20 0.76 -7.65
N LEU A 127 13.24 1.39 -7.14
CA LEU A 127 13.19 2.21 -5.94
C LEU A 127 12.52 3.56 -6.27
N TRP A 128 11.20 3.65 -6.04
CA TRP A 128 10.45 4.88 -6.26
C TRP A 128 10.70 5.93 -5.18
N ALA A 129 10.71 5.48 -3.93
CA ALA A 129 11.05 6.32 -2.79
C ALA A 129 11.99 5.58 -1.84
N PRO A 130 12.83 6.29 -1.07
CA PRO A 130 13.76 5.67 -0.15
C PRO A 130 13.05 4.76 0.84
N LEU A 131 13.62 3.59 1.08
CA LEU A 131 13.15 2.63 2.06
C LEU A 131 14.12 2.58 3.25
N PRO A 132 13.61 2.46 4.50
CA PRO A 132 14.45 2.32 5.68
C PRO A 132 15.46 1.19 5.52
N GLY A 133 16.67 1.37 6.08
CA GLY A 133 17.77 0.41 5.96
C GLY A 133 17.50 -0.96 6.59
N ASN A 134 16.51 -1.04 7.48
CA ASN A 134 16.07 -2.26 8.16
C ASN A 134 15.03 -3.08 7.35
N VAL A 135 14.66 -2.64 6.14
CA VAL A 135 13.81 -3.43 5.23
C VAL A 135 14.69 -4.40 4.46
N TYR A 136 14.92 -5.58 5.05
CA TYR A 136 15.67 -6.65 4.42
C TYR A 136 14.74 -7.52 3.56
N ARG A 137 14.64 -7.21 2.28
CA ARG A 137 13.99 -8.01 1.26
C ARG A 137 14.86 -8.12 0.04
N ALA A 138 14.88 -9.29 -0.57
CA ALA A 138 15.63 -9.50 -1.80
C ALA A 138 15.22 -8.48 -2.88
N GLU A 139 13.91 -8.28 -3.08
CA GLU A 139 13.41 -7.36 -4.10
C GLU A 139 13.79 -5.89 -3.84
N VAL A 140 13.92 -5.47 -2.57
CA VAL A 140 14.39 -4.13 -2.22
C VAL A 140 15.88 -3.99 -2.49
N ALA A 141 16.65 -5.04 -2.23
CA ALA A 141 18.07 -5.09 -2.57
C ALA A 141 18.25 -5.04 -4.10
N ASP A 142 17.44 -5.75 -4.85
CA ASP A 142 17.44 -5.73 -6.32
C ASP A 142 17.04 -4.35 -6.86
N ALA A 143 16.01 -3.71 -6.29
CA ALA A 143 15.63 -2.36 -6.65
C ALA A 143 16.77 -1.33 -6.43
N ARG A 144 17.56 -1.50 -5.36
CA ARG A 144 18.73 -0.64 -5.11
C ARG A 144 19.86 -0.93 -6.09
N ARG A 145 20.15 -2.22 -6.36
CA ARG A 145 21.21 -2.65 -7.29
C ARG A 145 20.92 -2.28 -8.72
N PHE A 146 19.66 -2.14 -9.10
CA PHE A 146 19.26 -1.82 -10.47
C PHE A 146 20.00 -0.62 -11.06
N ALA A 147 20.24 0.42 -10.26
CA ALA A 147 21.03 1.60 -10.67
C ALA A 147 21.94 2.06 -9.52
N GLU A 148 22.73 1.14 -8.95
CA GLU A 148 23.66 1.43 -7.85
C GLU A 148 24.79 2.40 -8.23
N ASP A 149 25.11 2.48 -9.52
CA ASP A 149 26.05 3.43 -10.11
C ASP A 149 25.49 4.87 -10.20
N VAL A 150 24.26 5.09 -9.77
CA VAL A 150 23.61 6.40 -9.64
C VAL A 150 23.30 6.65 -8.16
N PRO A 151 24.22 7.23 -7.37
CA PRO A 151 24.05 7.41 -5.93
C PRO A 151 22.79 8.18 -5.55
N GLU A 152 22.39 9.17 -6.36
CA GLU A 152 21.19 9.96 -6.13
C GLU A 152 19.91 9.10 -6.21
N TYR A 153 19.89 8.09 -7.09
CA TYR A 153 18.79 7.12 -7.16
C TYR A 153 18.71 6.27 -5.88
N VAL A 154 19.84 5.76 -5.41
CA VAL A 154 19.90 4.92 -4.20
C VAL A 154 19.49 5.71 -2.95
N MET A 155 19.92 6.97 -2.87
CA MET A 155 19.63 7.84 -1.72
C MET A 155 18.20 8.40 -1.72
N ASN A 156 17.71 8.84 -2.88
CA ASN A 156 16.48 9.64 -2.96
C ASN A 156 15.31 8.90 -3.62
N GLY A 157 15.56 7.82 -4.35
CA GLY A 157 14.57 7.13 -5.17
C GLY A 157 14.23 7.88 -6.47
N LEU A 158 13.62 7.17 -7.41
CA LEU A 158 13.33 7.68 -8.74
C LEU A 158 12.33 8.84 -8.74
N SER A 159 11.40 8.88 -7.79
CA SER A 159 10.40 9.95 -7.68
C SER A 159 11.02 11.32 -7.46
N VAL A 160 12.11 11.41 -6.71
CA VAL A 160 12.85 12.66 -6.48
C VAL A 160 13.62 13.05 -7.72
N LEU A 161 14.25 12.10 -8.40
CA LEU A 161 14.97 12.35 -9.66
C LEU A 161 14.02 12.86 -10.76
N CYS A 162 12.80 12.31 -10.83
CA CYS A 162 11.76 12.75 -11.78
C CYS A 162 11.30 14.19 -11.50
N ARG A 163 11.23 14.59 -10.22
CA ARG A 163 10.67 15.88 -9.80
C ARG A 163 11.65 17.05 -9.83
N ILE A 164 12.92 16.77 -9.60
CA ILE A 164 13.93 17.81 -9.33
C ILE A 164 14.84 17.96 -10.53
N GLY A 165 14.75 19.12 -11.21
CA GLY A 165 15.48 19.40 -12.45
C GLY A 165 17.00 19.23 -12.35
N THR A 166 17.61 19.46 -11.18
CA THR A 166 19.04 19.24 -10.95
C THR A 166 19.45 17.77 -11.19
N PHE A 167 18.53 16.82 -11.01
CA PHE A 167 18.78 15.40 -11.22
C PHE A 167 18.35 14.88 -12.59
N ARG A 168 18.06 15.77 -13.55
CA ARG A 168 17.55 15.39 -14.88
C ARG A 168 18.46 14.37 -15.59
N LYS A 169 19.78 14.56 -15.52
CA LYS A 169 20.74 13.65 -16.16
C LYS A 169 20.72 12.25 -15.53
N GLN A 170 20.61 12.18 -14.20
CA GLN A 170 20.51 10.92 -13.45
C GLN A 170 19.19 10.22 -13.74
N TYR A 171 18.10 10.98 -13.77
CA TYR A 171 16.78 10.48 -14.16
C TYR A 171 16.80 9.83 -15.55
N GLU A 172 17.29 10.54 -16.55
CA GLU A 172 17.39 10.05 -17.93
C GLU A 172 18.26 8.79 -18.04
N ARG A 173 19.34 8.69 -17.26
CA ARG A 173 20.21 7.50 -17.22
C ARG A 173 19.44 6.29 -16.69
N VAL A 174 18.73 6.44 -15.56
CA VAL A 174 17.93 5.36 -14.98
C VAL A 174 16.78 4.96 -15.89
N LEU A 175 16.07 5.95 -16.44
CA LEU A 175 14.92 5.74 -17.33
C LEU A 175 15.30 4.96 -18.60
N ARG A 176 16.44 5.33 -19.24
CA ARG A 176 16.97 4.60 -20.41
C ARG A 176 17.28 3.15 -20.06
N ARG A 177 17.97 2.91 -18.95
CA ARG A 177 18.27 1.54 -18.47
C ARG A 177 17.00 0.73 -18.25
N MET A 178 15.94 1.36 -17.67
CA MET A 178 14.66 0.70 -17.50
C MET A 178 14.00 0.34 -18.83
N ALA A 179 14.00 1.25 -19.79
CA ALA A 179 13.42 1.00 -21.11
C ALA A 179 14.15 -0.15 -21.83
N GLU A 180 15.48 -0.14 -21.82
CA GLU A 180 16.32 -1.21 -22.39
C GLU A 180 16.03 -2.56 -21.72
N GLU A 181 15.89 -2.59 -20.39
CA GLU A 181 15.63 -3.80 -19.63
C GLU A 181 14.22 -4.35 -19.86
N VAL A 182 13.20 -3.48 -19.89
CA VAL A 182 11.83 -3.88 -20.23
C VAL A 182 11.77 -4.51 -21.63
N VAL A 183 12.38 -3.89 -22.63
CA VAL A 183 12.41 -4.41 -23.99
C VAL A 183 13.18 -5.74 -24.05
N ARG A 184 14.34 -5.80 -23.37
CA ARG A 184 15.16 -7.02 -23.30
C ARG A 184 14.40 -8.20 -22.73
N ILE A 185 13.68 -8.01 -21.61
CA ILE A 185 12.88 -9.06 -20.98
C ILE A 185 11.73 -9.49 -21.91
N ALA A 186 10.96 -8.51 -22.40
CA ALA A 186 9.79 -8.75 -23.22
C ALA A 186 10.11 -9.47 -24.54
N ASP A 187 11.25 -9.14 -25.19
CA ASP A 187 11.63 -9.75 -26.46
C ASP A 187 12.32 -11.12 -26.28
N ARG A 188 13.04 -11.31 -25.14
CA ARG A 188 13.71 -12.58 -24.86
C ARG A 188 12.76 -13.69 -24.41
N SER A 189 11.76 -13.32 -23.60
CA SER A 189 10.84 -14.27 -22.96
C SER A 189 9.40 -13.76 -23.03
N PRO A 190 8.80 -13.67 -24.23
CA PRO A 190 7.44 -13.17 -24.36
C PRO A 190 6.44 -14.08 -23.66
N LEU A 191 5.52 -13.50 -22.91
CA LEU A 191 4.45 -14.24 -22.24
C LEU A 191 3.23 -14.36 -23.15
N VAL A 192 2.58 -15.52 -23.12
CA VAL A 192 1.31 -15.70 -23.82
C VAL A 192 0.27 -14.74 -23.19
N ALA A 193 -0.28 -13.86 -24.03
CA ALA A 193 -1.37 -13.00 -23.62
C ALA A 193 -2.67 -13.79 -23.51
N THR A 194 -3.45 -13.53 -22.46
CA THR A 194 -4.80 -14.08 -22.28
C THR A 194 -5.80 -12.91 -22.26
N GLN A 195 -7.07 -13.19 -22.48
CA GLN A 195 -8.07 -12.11 -22.48
C GLN A 195 -8.26 -11.49 -21.11
N THR A 196 -8.29 -12.31 -20.05
CA THR A 196 -8.47 -11.88 -18.67
C THR A 196 -7.68 -12.78 -17.72
N VAL A 197 -7.43 -12.28 -16.52
CA VAL A 197 -6.92 -13.05 -15.38
C VAL A 197 -7.80 -12.80 -14.17
N ASP A 198 -8.01 -13.84 -13.37
CA ASP A 198 -8.68 -13.69 -12.10
C ASP A 198 -7.77 -12.97 -11.10
N MET A 199 -8.29 -11.90 -10.49
CA MET A 199 -7.53 -11.16 -9.50
C MET A 199 -7.31 -12.00 -8.25
N VAL A 200 -6.05 -12.21 -7.90
CA VAL A 200 -5.68 -12.92 -6.67
C VAL A 200 -5.79 -11.97 -5.48
N GLU A 201 -6.61 -12.33 -4.50
CA GLU A 201 -6.60 -11.62 -3.23
C GLU A 201 -5.30 -11.92 -2.47
N ALA A 202 -4.41 -10.92 -2.40
CA ALA A 202 -3.18 -11.06 -1.65
C ALA A 202 -3.46 -10.96 -0.16
N TYR A 203 -3.42 -12.09 0.54
CA TYR A 203 -3.47 -12.13 1.99
C TYR A 203 -2.24 -11.45 2.62
N ARG A 204 -2.40 -10.96 3.84
CA ARG A 204 -1.32 -10.26 4.56
C ARG A 204 -0.10 -11.15 4.71
N VAL A 205 1.00 -10.73 4.14
CA VAL A 205 2.32 -11.23 4.52
C VAL A 205 2.86 -10.28 5.59
N ARG A 206 3.10 -10.78 6.80
CA ARG A 206 3.78 -10.03 7.88
C ARG A 206 5.20 -9.69 7.43
N VAL A 207 5.45 -8.43 7.09
CA VAL A 207 6.73 -8.11 6.44
C VAL A 207 7.38 -6.82 6.90
N TRP A 208 6.96 -6.21 8.00
CA TRP A 208 7.47 -4.88 8.35
C TRP A 208 8.23 -4.80 9.67
N PRO A 209 9.41 -4.14 9.65
CA PRO A 209 10.05 -3.65 10.87
C PRO A 209 9.45 -2.34 11.38
N THR A 210 8.67 -1.60 10.57
CA THR A 210 7.86 -0.45 11.02
C THR A 210 6.41 -0.87 11.01
N ALA A 211 5.77 -0.83 12.17
CA ALA A 211 4.38 -1.22 12.34
C ALA A 211 3.45 -0.37 11.47
N PRO A 212 2.71 -0.94 10.50
CA PRO A 212 1.72 -0.20 9.77
C PRO A 212 0.58 0.19 10.69
N PHE A 213 0.06 1.40 10.50
CA PHE A 213 -1.19 1.79 11.13
C PHE A 213 -2.34 1.05 10.45
N THR A 214 -3.06 0.22 11.20
CA THR A 214 -4.12 -0.62 10.64
C THR A 214 -5.49 0.04 10.84
N ILE A 215 -6.22 0.24 9.75
CA ILE A 215 -7.59 0.75 9.76
C ILE A 215 -8.51 -0.37 9.29
N ALA A 216 -9.34 -0.89 10.18
CA ALA A 216 -10.37 -1.85 9.82
C ALA A 216 -11.75 -1.18 9.81
N VAL A 217 -12.54 -1.45 8.78
CA VAL A 217 -13.86 -0.86 8.60
C VAL A 217 -14.93 -1.92 8.77
N LEU A 218 -15.86 -1.66 9.69
CA LEU A 218 -17.04 -2.46 9.95
C LEU A 218 -18.28 -1.66 9.55
N ALA A 219 -18.67 -1.78 8.31
CA ALA A 219 -19.81 -1.08 7.71
C ALA A 219 -20.54 -2.00 6.72
N PRO A 220 -21.85 -1.78 6.48
CA PRO A 220 -22.56 -2.46 5.41
C PRO A 220 -21.90 -2.20 4.06
N THR A 221 -22.07 -3.13 3.13
CA THR A 221 -21.65 -3.03 1.74
C THR A 221 -22.86 -2.84 0.82
N SER A 222 -22.65 -2.56 -0.45
CA SER A 222 -23.72 -2.52 -1.43
C SER A 222 -24.44 -3.85 -1.59
N GLY A 223 -23.78 -4.98 -1.23
CA GLY A 223 -24.38 -6.32 -1.24
C GLY A 223 -25.36 -6.57 -0.08
N ASP A 224 -25.30 -5.77 0.99
CA ASP A 224 -26.19 -5.87 2.15
C ASP A 224 -27.49 -5.05 1.98
N LEU A 225 -27.62 -4.34 0.86
CA LEU A 225 -28.75 -3.44 0.60
C LEU A 225 -29.91 -4.11 -0.14
N PRO A 226 -31.19 -3.67 0.10
CA PRO A 226 -31.57 -2.61 1.03
C PRO A 226 -31.57 -3.10 2.48
N LEU A 227 -31.17 -2.23 3.41
CA LEU A 227 -31.26 -2.54 4.83
C LEU A 227 -32.73 -2.55 5.30
N PRO A 228 -33.06 -3.27 6.38
CA PRO A 228 -34.45 -3.40 6.87
C PRO A 228 -35.15 -2.08 7.19
N ASP A 229 -34.39 -1.01 7.44
CA ASP A 229 -34.88 0.36 7.71
C ASP A 229 -35.09 1.20 6.44
N GLY A 230 -35.02 0.60 5.25
CA GLY A 230 -35.20 1.26 3.96
C GLY A 230 -33.98 2.07 3.49
N ARG A 231 -32.84 1.94 4.16
CA ARG A 231 -31.59 2.56 3.72
C ARG A 231 -31.09 1.88 2.43
N GLY A 232 -30.94 2.63 1.36
CA GLY A 232 -30.56 2.13 0.04
C GLY A 232 -29.17 2.61 -0.42
N THR A 233 -28.84 2.39 -1.68
CA THR A 233 -27.54 2.67 -2.29
C THR A 233 -27.08 4.14 -2.21
N ALA A 234 -27.99 5.09 -1.98
CA ALA A 234 -27.68 6.52 -1.90
C ALA A 234 -26.89 6.94 -0.62
N HIS A 235 -26.53 6.01 0.24
CA HIS A 235 -25.96 6.30 1.57
C HIS A 235 -24.44 6.10 1.66
N GLY A 236 -23.74 6.14 0.53
CA GLY A 236 -22.28 6.11 0.53
C GLY A 236 -21.66 4.73 0.79
N TYR A 237 -22.41 3.63 0.59
CA TYR A 237 -21.88 2.26 0.65
C TYR A 237 -21.31 1.84 -0.71
N GLY A 238 -20.14 1.22 -0.69
CA GLY A 238 -19.52 0.65 -1.87
C GLY A 238 -19.53 -0.89 -1.85
N LEU A 239 -18.87 -1.49 -2.83
CA LEU A 239 -18.72 -2.95 -2.93
C LEU A 239 -17.96 -3.56 -1.73
N ARG A 240 -17.19 -2.75 -1.00
CA ARG A 240 -16.43 -3.14 0.19
C ARG A 240 -16.69 -2.17 1.32
N ALA A 241 -16.56 -2.65 2.56
CA ALA A 241 -16.76 -1.83 3.74
C ALA A 241 -15.82 -0.60 3.77
N GLU A 242 -14.60 -0.74 3.26
CA GLU A 242 -13.59 0.32 3.21
C GLU A 242 -14.01 1.52 2.36
N HIS A 243 -14.95 1.32 1.44
CA HIS A 243 -15.48 2.40 0.56
C HIS A 243 -16.56 3.24 1.25
N TRP A 244 -16.90 2.95 2.49
CA TRP A 244 -17.97 3.63 3.22
C TRP A 244 -17.70 5.13 3.43
N LYS A 245 -18.71 5.94 3.08
CA LYS A 245 -18.71 7.41 3.11
C LYS A 245 -19.91 7.91 3.91
N PRO A 246 -19.80 8.10 5.22
CA PRO A 246 -20.92 8.55 6.04
C PRO A 246 -21.32 10.01 5.75
N PHE A 247 -20.39 10.86 5.32
CA PHE A 247 -20.62 12.26 5.09
C PHE A 247 -20.92 12.57 3.62
N ALA A 248 -21.96 13.32 3.34
CA ALA A 248 -22.36 13.69 1.98
C ALA A 248 -21.24 14.44 1.26
N GLY A 249 -20.93 14.03 0.02
CA GLY A 249 -19.87 14.63 -0.80
C GLY A 249 -18.44 14.37 -0.27
N GLY A 250 -18.29 13.58 0.81
CA GLY A 250 -17.01 13.25 1.42
C GLY A 250 -16.29 12.08 0.75
N HIS A 251 -15.04 11.86 1.20
CA HIS A 251 -14.26 10.67 0.89
C HIS A 251 -14.62 9.52 1.85
N ALA A 252 -14.13 8.31 1.59
CA ALA A 252 -14.26 7.24 2.55
C ALA A 252 -13.54 7.63 3.85
N VAL A 253 -14.18 7.39 5.01
CA VAL A 253 -13.59 7.77 6.30
C VAL A 253 -12.26 7.06 6.57
N ALA A 254 -12.10 5.86 6.04
CA ALA A 254 -10.83 5.14 6.10
C ALA A 254 -9.70 5.87 5.35
N ASP A 255 -10.01 6.51 4.22
CA ASP A 255 -9.04 7.29 3.46
C ASP A 255 -8.63 8.58 4.19
N GLU A 256 -9.56 9.22 4.89
CA GLU A 256 -9.26 10.41 5.70
C GLU A 256 -8.34 10.06 6.88
N VAL A 257 -8.59 8.95 7.60
CA VAL A 257 -7.66 8.45 8.65
C VAL A 257 -6.30 8.07 8.07
N ALA A 258 -6.31 7.42 6.91
CA ALA A 258 -5.07 7.04 6.25
C ALA A 258 -4.23 8.26 5.86
N ALA A 259 -4.86 9.35 5.43
CA ALA A 259 -4.17 10.60 5.11
C ALA A 259 -3.51 11.22 6.36
N GLU A 260 -4.18 11.18 7.51
CA GLU A 260 -3.59 11.67 8.77
C GLU A 260 -2.40 10.80 9.23
N ALA A 261 -2.52 9.48 9.13
CA ALA A 261 -1.42 8.58 9.43
C ALA A 261 -0.22 8.80 8.46
N ASP A 262 -0.49 9.07 7.19
CA ASP A 262 0.54 9.42 6.19
C ASP A 262 1.28 10.72 6.55
N ARG A 263 0.60 11.73 7.09
CA ARG A 263 1.24 12.97 7.58
C ARG A 263 2.24 12.68 8.70
N LEU A 264 1.96 11.67 9.53
CA LEU A 264 2.86 11.19 10.57
C LEU A 264 3.90 10.18 10.04
N ARG A 265 3.97 9.97 8.73
CA ARG A 265 4.84 9.00 8.04
C ARG A 265 4.64 7.55 8.52
N LEU A 266 3.42 7.22 8.91
CA LEU A 266 3.04 5.86 9.27
C LEU A 266 2.60 5.13 8.00
N PRO A 267 3.16 3.95 7.70
CA PRO A 267 2.59 3.08 6.69
C PRO A 267 1.16 2.70 7.09
N VAL A 268 0.23 2.70 6.16
CA VAL A 268 -1.19 2.43 6.45
C VAL A 268 -1.66 1.17 5.75
N ASP A 269 -2.42 0.36 6.45
CA ASP A 269 -3.15 -0.78 5.88
C ASP A 269 -4.66 -0.59 6.18
N VAL A 270 -5.49 -0.54 5.12
CA VAL A 270 -6.95 -0.42 5.25
C VAL A 270 -7.61 -1.70 4.81
N VAL A 271 -8.50 -2.23 5.63
CA VAL A 271 -9.17 -3.52 5.39
C VAL A 271 -10.61 -3.48 5.88
N GLY A 272 -11.46 -4.35 5.32
CA GLY A 272 -12.73 -4.71 5.97
C GLY A 272 -12.46 -5.43 7.28
N TYR A 273 -13.24 -5.13 8.32
CA TYR A 273 -13.09 -5.77 9.61
C TYR A 273 -13.49 -7.26 9.52
N THR A 274 -12.61 -8.10 10.01
CA THR A 274 -12.88 -9.51 10.28
C THR A 274 -12.78 -9.75 11.79
N ALA A 275 -13.41 -10.78 12.30
CA ALA A 275 -13.35 -11.09 13.74
C ALA A 275 -11.94 -11.54 14.22
N ASP A 276 -10.94 -11.48 13.35
CA ASP A 276 -9.53 -11.73 13.67
C ASP A 276 -8.86 -10.43 14.13
N ASP A 277 -8.46 -10.41 15.39
CA ASP A 277 -7.75 -9.31 16.04
C ASP A 277 -6.22 -9.44 15.98
N SER A 278 -5.70 -10.52 15.40
CA SER A 278 -4.26 -10.81 15.31
C SER A 278 -3.48 -9.69 14.62
N MET A 279 -4.15 -8.94 13.74
CA MET A 279 -3.60 -7.80 13.03
C MET A 279 -3.17 -6.65 13.96
N TYR A 280 -3.80 -6.53 15.13
CA TYR A 280 -3.54 -5.46 16.07
C TYR A 280 -2.52 -5.83 17.14
N ARG A 281 -2.12 -7.10 17.22
CA ARG A 281 -1.09 -7.54 18.17
C ARG A 281 0.21 -6.76 18.01
N ASP A 282 0.60 -6.59 16.77
CA ASP A 282 1.91 -6.04 16.41
C ASP A 282 1.84 -4.64 15.83
N TYR A 283 0.64 -4.00 15.77
CA TYR A 283 0.43 -2.75 15.08
C TYR A 283 -0.62 -1.86 15.74
N PRO A 284 -0.39 -0.52 15.80
CA PRO A 284 -1.43 0.42 16.22
C PRO A 284 -2.53 0.49 15.15
N GLY A 285 -3.75 0.83 15.56
CA GLY A 285 -4.81 0.93 14.58
C GLY A 285 -6.15 1.44 15.10
N MET A 286 -7.08 1.53 14.16
CA MET A 286 -8.44 1.99 14.40
C MET A 286 -9.45 1.03 13.79
N ILE A 287 -10.54 0.77 14.52
CA ILE A 287 -11.72 0.08 14.02
C ILE A 287 -12.81 1.12 13.81
N LEU A 288 -13.17 1.37 12.55
CA LEU A 288 -14.25 2.29 12.17
C LEU A 288 -15.55 1.50 12.07
N ILE A 289 -16.59 1.95 12.74
CA ILE A 289 -17.88 1.25 12.79
C ILE A 289 -19.00 2.18 12.29
N ASP A 290 -19.73 1.71 11.28
CA ASP A 290 -21.04 2.24 10.96
C ASP A 290 -22.10 1.58 11.86
N PRO A 291 -22.87 2.31 12.68
CA PRO A 291 -23.91 1.72 13.50
C PRO A 291 -24.96 0.90 12.73
N TRP A 292 -25.18 1.19 11.45
CA TRP A 292 -26.10 0.41 10.61
C TRP A 292 -25.64 -1.02 10.32
N ILE A 293 -24.41 -1.37 10.62
CA ILE A 293 -23.96 -2.77 10.61
C ILE A 293 -24.86 -3.64 11.52
N LEU A 294 -25.47 -3.06 12.58
CA LEU A 294 -26.38 -3.76 13.46
C LEU A 294 -27.70 -4.20 12.78
N ALA A 295 -28.00 -3.65 11.60
CA ALA A 295 -29.13 -4.05 10.77
C ALA A 295 -28.81 -5.23 9.84
N THR A 296 -27.52 -5.58 9.69
CA THR A 296 -27.10 -6.70 8.84
C THR A 296 -27.08 -8.03 9.61
N PRO A 297 -27.24 -9.18 8.91
CA PRO A 297 -27.07 -10.49 9.51
C PRO A 297 -25.67 -10.64 10.13
N GLY A 298 -25.58 -11.07 11.40
CA GLY A 298 -24.30 -11.23 12.10
C GLY A 298 -23.59 -9.93 12.53
N GLY A 299 -24.08 -8.75 12.14
CA GLY A 299 -23.44 -7.48 12.45
C GLY A 299 -23.25 -7.22 13.95
N ARG A 300 -24.23 -7.62 14.78
CA ARG A 300 -24.11 -7.54 16.24
C ARG A 300 -22.96 -8.38 16.80
N ASP A 301 -22.71 -9.55 16.25
CA ASP A 301 -21.62 -10.43 16.71
C ASP A 301 -20.27 -9.92 16.24
N LEU A 302 -20.21 -9.33 15.05
CA LEU A 302 -19.02 -8.60 14.57
C LEU A 302 -18.69 -7.41 15.49
N VAL A 303 -19.68 -6.61 15.88
CA VAL A 303 -19.47 -5.53 16.87
C VAL A 303 -18.95 -6.08 18.19
N ARG A 304 -19.55 -7.14 18.73
CA ARG A 304 -19.08 -7.77 19.97
C ARG A 304 -17.65 -8.30 19.84
N SER A 305 -17.26 -8.80 18.69
CA SER A 305 -15.93 -9.32 18.47
C SER A 305 -14.84 -8.23 18.59
N THR A 306 -15.17 -6.94 18.33
CA THR A 306 -14.22 -5.83 18.52
C THR A 306 -13.77 -5.66 19.98
N LEU A 307 -14.59 -6.08 20.95
CA LEU A 307 -14.25 -6.07 22.37
C LEU A 307 -13.19 -7.11 22.77
N ARG A 308 -12.95 -8.13 21.92
CA ARG A 308 -11.91 -9.14 22.17
C ARG A 308 -10.52 -8.58 21.93
N CYS A 309 -10.39 -7.52 21.14
CA CYS A 309 -9.11 -6.82 20.93
C CYS A 309 -8.67 -6.18 22.25
N PRO A 310 -7.59 -6.64 22.91
CA PRO A 310 -7.22 -6.17 24.25
C PRO A 310 -6.29 -4.95 24.22
N TYR A 311 -5.86 -4.50 23.03
CA TYR A 311 -4.73 -3.60 22.86
C TYR A 311 -5.12 -2.14 23.08
N SER A 312 -4.41 -1.43 24.00
CA SER A 312 -4.66 -0.01 24.32
C SER A 312 -4.35 0.94 23.12
N TRP A 313 -3.50 0.49 22.21
CA TRP A 313 -3.15 1.23 20.98
C TRP A 313 -4.15 1.04 19.83
N VAL A 314 -5.32 0.47 20.11
CA VAL A 314 -6.41 0.34 19.13
C VAL A 314 -7.62 1.13 19.62
N THR A 315 -8.09 2.06 18.81
CA THR A 315 -9.30 2.85 19.07
C THR A 315 -10.47 2.30 18.25
N ILE A 316 -11.65 2.23 18.86
CA ILE A 316 -12.91 1.88 18.20
C ILE A 316 -13.69 3.17 18.00
N ALA A 317 -14.02 3.53 16.78
CA ALA A 317 -14.72 4.76 16.46
C ALA A 317 -16.03 4.51 15.71
N ALA A 318 -17.15 4.95 16.30
CA ALA A 318 -18.41 5.03 15.57
C ALA A 318 -18.45 6.35 14.79
N VAL A 319 -18.82 6.29 13.52
CA VAL A 319 -18.91 7.47 12.67
C VAL A 319 -20.30 7.53 12.05
N VAL A 320 -20.97 8.66 12.21
CA VAL A 320 -22.29 8.93 11.63
C VAL A 320 -22.38 10.39 11.21
N ASP A 321 -23.32 10.72 10.33
CA ASP A 321 -23.73 12.09 10.06
C ASP A 321 -25.13 12.30 10.64
N GLU A 322 -25.20 12.94 11.81
CA GLU A 322 -26.49 13.24 12.45
C GLU A 322 -27.33 14.28 11.70
N HIS A 323 -26.70 15.05 10.80
CA HIS A 323 -27.39 16.00 9.95
C HIS A 323 -27.91 15.37 8.66
N HIS A 324 -27.62 14.09 8.41
CA HIS A 324 -28.14 13.40 7.25
C HIS A 324 -29.66 13.28 7.32
N PRO A 325 -30.44 13.67 6.27
CA PRO A 325 -31.92 13.70 6.32
C PRO A 325 -32.59 12.38 6.70
N ARG A 326 -31.88 11.26 6.57
CA ARG A 326 -32.38 9.91 6.91
C ARG A 326 -31.67 9.32 8.14
N PHE A 327 -31.07 10.17 8.97
CA PHE A 327 -30.46 9.68 10.21
C PHE A 327 -31.57 9.21 11.18
N GLU A 328 -32.57 10.03 11.41
CA GLU A 328 -33.70 9.68 12.28
C GLU A 328 -34.78 8.84 11.56
N PRO A 329 -35.48 7.94 12.31
CA PRO A 329 -35.29 7.62 13.73
C PRO A 329 -34.27 6.48 13.98
N HIS A 330 -33.77 5.86 12.93
CA HIS A 330 -32.98 4.62 13.01
C HIS A 330 -31.54 4.87 13.48
N GLY A 331 -30.94 6.00 13.07
CA GLY A 331 -29.57 6.36 13.42
C GLY A 331 -29.35 6.48 14.93
N THR A 332 -30.21 7.23 15.62
CA THR A 332 -30.19 7.35 17.07
C THR A 332 -30.36 6.00 17.74
N ARG A 333 -31.26 5.15 17.25
CA ARG A 333 -31.47 3.80 17.79
C ARG A 333 -30.23 2.93 17.65
N TYR A 334 -29.64 2.84 16.45
CA TYR A 334 -28.46 1.99 16.21
C TYR A 334 -27.24 2.52 16.94
N LEU A 335 -27.05 3.83 16.98
CA LEU A 335 -25.95 4.44 17.75
C LEU A 335 -26.07 4.12 19.23
N SER A 336 -27.24 4.26 19.84
CA SER A 336 -27.51 3.91 21.24
C SER A 336 -27.30 2.42 21.52
N GLN A 337 -27.68 1.54 20.60
CA GLN A 337 -27.42 0.10 20.72
C GLN A 337 -25.92 -0.18 20.65
N LEU A 338 -25.19 0.46 19.73
CA LEU A 338 -23.74 0.33 19.61
C LEU A 338 -23.03 0.79 20.87
N GLU A 339 -23.38 1.96 21.41
CA GLU A 339 -22.87 2.48 22.68
C GLU A 339 -23.12 1.51 23.85
N SER A 340 -24.31 0.95 23.92
CA SER A 340 -24.64 -0.05 24.94
C SER A 340 -23.76 -1.30 24.83
N LEU A 341 -23.48 -1.77 23.62
CA LEU A 341 -22.62 -2.93 23.38
C LEU A 341 -21.16 -2.63 23.74
N LEU A 342 -20.67 -1.42 23.44
CA LEU A 342 -19.26 -1.02 23.60
C LEU A 342 -18.98 -0.29 24.93
N ARG A 343 -19.96 -0.07 25.79
CA ARG A 343 -19.84 0.70 27.04
C ARG A 343 -18.75 0.22 28.01
N ARG A 344 -18.28 -1.00 27.86
CA ARG A 344 -17.25 -1.60 28.73
C ARG A 344 -15.82 -1.25 28.32
N THR A 345 -15.63 -0.57 27.21
CA THR A 345 -14.30 -0.17 26.75
C THR A 345 -14.15 1.35 26.80
N ASP A 346 -13.02 1.80 27.34
CA ASP A 346 -12.57 3.19 27.36
C ASP A 346 -11.99 3.67 26.02
N ARG A 347 -11.84 2.74 25.07
CA ARG A 347 -11.29 2.98 23.73
C ARG A 347 -12.34 3.34 22.68
N PHE A 348 -13.61 3.42 23.08
CA PHE A 348 -14.71 3.76 22.19
C PHE A 348 -14.88 5.28 22.11
N ILE A 349 -14.97 5.78 20.89
CA ILE A 349 -15.21 7.21 20.57
C ILE A 349 -16.36 7.26 19.56
N ARG A 350 -17.16 8.32 19.59
CA ARG A 350 -18.19 8.57 18.58
C ARG A 350 -17.94 9.91 17.87
N PHE A 351 -18.24 9.92 16.60
CA PHE A 351 -18.28 11.10 15.76
C PHE A 351 -19.63 11.21 15.10
N THR A 352 -20.32 12.33 15.33
CA THR A 352 -21.67 12.58 14.81
C THR A 352 -21.68 13.68 13.77
N THR A 353 -20.58 14.38 13.56
CA THR A 353 -20.42 15.44 12.57
C THR A 353 -19.07 15.37 11.86
N VAL A 354 -19.02 15.86 10.64
CA VAL A 354 -17.76 15.98 9.88
C VAL A 354 -16.77 16.92 10.57
N ALA A 355 -17.25 17.92 11.30
CA ALA A 355 -16.42 18.90 11.98
C ALA A 355 -15.66 18.25 13.15
N SER A 356 -16.34 17.52 14.04
CA SER A 356 -15.71 16.79 15.14
C SER A 356 -14.75 15.72 14.60
N TRP A 357 -15.14 14.98 13.57
CA TRP A 357 -14.30 14.01 12.90
C TRP A 357 -12.95 14.60 12.46
N ARG A 358 -12.98 15.69 11.69
CA ARG A 358 -11.74 16.30 11.14
C ARG A 358 -10.89 16.99 12.19
N SER A 359 -11.50 17.57 13.23
CA SER A 359 -10.75 18.30 14.25
C SER A 359 -10.03 17.36 15.22
N GLU A 360 -10.60 16.19 15.54
CA GLU A 360 -10.06 15.29 16.56
C GLU A 360 -9.17 14.19 15.99
N MET A 361 -9.34 13.84 14.72
CA MET A 361 -8.64 12.71 14.10
C MET A 361 -7.11 12.78 14.20
N PRO A 362 -6.45 13.94 13.96
CA PRO A 362 -4.99 14.02 14.05
C PRO A 362 -4.46 13.66 15.46
N GLU A 363 -5.13 14.11 16.52
CA GLU A 363 -4.72 13.80 17.90
C GLU A 363 -4.97 12.33 18.25
N ILE A 364 -6.06 11.75 17.75
CA ILE A 364 -6.38 10.32 17.99
C ILE A 364 -5.32 9.44 17.32
N VAL A 365 -4.95 9.69 16.07
CA VAL A 365 -3.90 8.93 15.38
C VAL A 365 -2.55 9.07 16.10
N SER A 366 -2.21 10.29 16.55
CA SER A 366 -1.00 10.57 17.32
C SER A 366 -1.02 9.83 18.66
N ARG A 367 -2.15 9.78 19.35
CA ARG A 367 -2.31 9.07 20.62
C ARG A 367 -2.12 7.56 20.43
N MET A 368 -2.76 6.95 19.45
CA MET A 368 -2.60 5.51 19.17
C MET A 368 -1.15 5.14 18.87
N ARG A 369 -0.44 6.00 18.13
CA ARG A 369 0.99 5.82 17.90
C ARG A 369 1.78 5.86 19.19
N ARG A 370 1.54 6.86 20.07
CA ARG A 370 2.22 6.98 21.38
C ARG A 370 1.94 5.77 22.25
N GLU A 371 0.69 5.35 22.35
CA GLU A 371 0.29 4.15 23.09
C GLU A 371 1.01 2.89 22.61
N TYR A 372 1.12 2.73 21.29
CA TYR A 372 1.87 1.61 20.72
C TYR A 372 3.37 1.69 21.04
N MET A 373 3.97 2.87 20.94
CA MET A 373 5.40 3.04 21.26
C MET A 373 5.71 2.76 22.75
N ASN A 374 4.74 3.01 23.63
CA ASN A 374 4.91 2.79 25.06
C ASN A 374 4.59 1.37 25.52
N ASN A 375 3.57 0.74 24.91
CA ASN A 375 2.97 -0.52 25.39
C ASN A 375 3.01 -1.64 24.36
N GLY A 376 3.51 -1.39 23.16
CA GLY A 376 3.63 -2.39 22.10
C GLY A 376 4.64 -3.50 22.43
N PRO A 377 4.58 -4.62 21.72
CA PRO A 377 5.45 -5.75 21.97
C PRO A 377 6.91 -5.40 21.73
N SER A 378 7.78 -5.71 22.69
CA SER A 378 9.22 -5.61 22.52
C SER A 378 9.77 -6.93 22.01
N TYR A 379 10.63 -6.86 20.98
CA TYR A 379 11.28 -8.03 20.42
C TYR A 379 12.73 -8.06 20.89
N ALA A 380 13.19 -9.20 21.41
CA ALA A 380 14.60 -9.41 21.67
C ALA A 380 15.34 -9.35 20.32
N PRO A 381 16.57 -8.76 20.27
CA PRO A 381 17.38 -8.78 19.07
C PRO A 381 17.62 -10.23 18.64
N ALA A 382 17.51 -10.52 17.35
CA ALA A 382 17.61 -11.85 16.77
C ALA A 382 18.99 -12.52 16.96
N SER A 383 20.00 -11.79 17.41
CA SER A 383 21.33 -12.28 17.77
C SER A 383 21.72 -11.72 19.14
N PRO A 384 22.44 -12.49 19.97
CA PRO A 384 23.03 -11.92 21.17
C PRO A 384 23.91 -10.73 20.75
N PRO A 385 23.93 -9.64 21.51
CA PRO A 385 24.74 -8.49 21.18
C PRO A 385 26.17 -8.97 21.02
N GLY A 386 26.67 -8.96 19.81
CA GLY A 386 28.09 -9.17 19.54
C GLY A 386 28.82 -8.20 20.47
N THR A 387 29.87 -8.68 21.13
CA THR A 387 30.69 -7.92 22.08
C THR A 387 30.84 -6.50 21.53
N ARG A 388 30.27 -5.52 22.21
CA ARG A 388 30.40 -4.11 21.79
C ARG A 388 31.89 -3.83 21.60
N PRO A 389 32.32 -3.27 20.45
CA PRO A 389 33.71 -2.83 20.30
C PRO A 389 33.99 -1.90 21.47
N ARG A 390 34.82 -2.31 22.39
CA ARG A 390 35.35 -1.41 23.40
C ARG A 390 36.16 -0.37 22.64
N LEU A 391 35.78 0.88 22.73
CA LEU A 391 36.67 1.97 22.36
C LEU A 391 37.98 1.74 23.14
N GLY A 392 39.02 1.36 22.39
CA GLY A 392 40.33 1.08 22.98
C GLY A 392 40.75 2.33 23.77
N ARG A 393 41.05 2.11 25.04
CA ARG A 393 41.75 3.12 25.84
C ARG A 393 43.07 3.38 25.11
N PRO A 394 43.45 4.64 24.82
CA PRO A 394 44.77 4.89 24.23
C PRO A 394 45.82 4.25 25.12
N GLU A 395 46.62 3.38 24.55
CA GLU A 395 47.78 2.78 25.25
C GLU A 395 48.68 3.94 25.69
N ALA A 396 48.75 4.15 27.00
CA ALA A 396 49.78 5.00 27.58
C ALA A 396 51.14 4.40 27.16
N GLY A 397 51.93 5.22 26.47
CA GLY A 397 53.19 4.82 25.87
C GLY A 397 54.05 4.02 26.83
N ARG A 398 54.42 2.84 26.42
CA ARG A 398 55.53 2.08 27.02
C ARG A 398 56.82 2.83 26.69
N GLY A 399 57.39 3.44 27.75
CA GLY A 399 58.72 3.95 27.70
C GLY A 399 59.71 2.86 27.31
N THR A 400 60.55 3.16 26.38
CA THR A 400 61.72 2.37 25.99
C THR A 400 62.63 2.17 27.20
N PRO A 401 63.08 0.96 27.53
CA PRO A 401 64.17 0.81 28.47
C PRO A 401 65.47 1.21 27.78
N SER A 402 66.17 2.17 28.37
CA SER A 402 67.53 2.55 28.00
C SER A 402 68.47 1.39 28.32
N SER A 403 69.15 0.91 27.29
CA SER A 403 70.32 0.09 27.44
C SER A 403 71.46 0.89 28.06
N SER A 404 71.89 0.48 29.26
CA SER A 404 73.17 0.87 29.81
C SER A 404 74.11 -0.30 29.64
N GLU A 405 75.06 -0.14 28.76
CA GLU A 405 76.29 -0.91 28.74
C GLU A 405 77.02 -0.73 30.08
N GLY A 406 77.52 -1.75 30.61
CA GLY A 406 78.41 -1.82 31.75
C GLY A 406 79.37 -2.95 31.54
N GLU A 407 80.54 -2.55 31.16
CA GLU A 407 81.76 -3.22 30.96
C GLU A 407 82.35 -3.78 32.32
N GLU A 408 83.12 -4.81 32.19
CA GLU A 408 84.27 -5.23 33.02
C GLU A 408 84.19 -6.57 33.81
N ALA A 409 85.20 -7.29 33.45
CA ALA A 409 86.11 -8.28 34.04
C ALA A 409 85.77 -9.74 33.88
#